data_6d1f5e8ca3fddec5a69c202e95d7ee0e
#
_entry.id   6d1f5e8ca3fddec5a69c202e95d7ee0e
#
_cell.length_a   1.000
_cell.length_b   1.000
_cell.length_c   1.000
_cell.angle_alpha   90.00
_cell.angle_beta   90.00
_cell.angle_gamma   90.00
#
_symmetry.space_group_name_H-M   'P 1'
#
loop_
_entity.id
_entity.type
_entity.pdbx_description
1 polymer ?
#
loop_
_entity_poly.entity_id
_entity_poly.type
_entity_poly.pdbx_seq_one_letter_code
_entity_poly.pdbx_strand_id
1 'polypeptide(L)'
;MKRLLSLAVLGLGLAAPAFADLALATSKNCMSCHAVDRKVLGPAFKDVAAKYKGNAGAVDMLAAKIIKGGSGVWGPLAMPANTQVSEADAKKLAAWVLLAR
;
A
#
# COMPACT_ATOMS: atom_id res chain seq x y z
N MET A 1 -24.42 -48.87 9.57
CA MET A 1 -24.51 -47.49 10.07
C MET A 1 -23.22 -46.77 9.75
N LYS A 2 -23.25 -46.03 8.71
CA LYS A 2 -22.06 -45.28 8.27
C LYS A 2 -22.21 -43.84 8.71
N ARG A 3 -21.36 -43.44 9.62
CA ARG A 3 -21.25 -42.05 10.06
C ARG A 3 -20.43 -41.31 9.02
N LEU A 4 -21.06 -40.46 8.29
CA LEU A 4 -20.39 -39.50 7.45
C LEU A 4 -19.82 -38.41 8.37
N LEU A 5 -18.52 -38.43 8.58
CA LEU A 5 -17.79 -37.33 9.16
C LEU A 5 -17.70 -36.25 8.09
N SER A 6 -18.60 -35.29 8.21
CA SER A 6 -18.44 -34.04 7.47
C SER A 6 -17.24 -33.32 8.02
N LEU A 7 -16.12 -33.40 7.34
CA LEU A 7 -15.01 -32.52 7.56
C LEU A 7 -15.45 -31.13 7.08
N ALA A 8 -15.84 -30.31 8.03
CA ALA A 8 -15.94 -28.90 7.80
C ALA A 8 -14.50 -28.39 7.54
N VAL A 9 -14.19 -28.18 6.28
CA VAL A 9 -13.00 -27.42 5.91
C VAL A 9 -13.28 -25.99 6.34
N LEU A 10 -12.79 -25.63 7.52
CA LEU A 10 -12.68 -24.24 7.88
C LEU A 10 -11.72 -23.62 6.87
N GLY A 11 -12.26 -22.87 5.94
CA GLY A 11 -11.49 -21.98 5.12
C GLY A 11 -10.74 -21.03 6.06
N LEU A 12 -9.44 -21.20 6.16
CA LEU A 12 -8.58 -20.24 6.82
C LEU A 12 -8.75 -18.92 6.10
N GLY A 13 -9.49 -18.00 6.72
CA GLY A 13 -9.51 -16.62 6.28
C GLY A 13 -8.07 -16.15 6.22
N LEU A 14 -7.62 -15.81 5.03
CA LEU A 14 -6.30 -15.23 4.84
C LEU A 14 -6.20 -14.01 5.73
N ALA A 15 -5.23 -14.01 6.63
CA ALA A 15 -4.91 -12.83 7.41
C ALA A 15 -4.82 -11.63 6.48
N ALA A 16 -5.52 -10.57 6.83
CA ALA A 16 -5.66 -9.41 5.97
C ALA A 16 -4.28 -8.93 5.50
N PRO A 17 -4.05 -8.75 4.17
CA PRO A 17 -2.81 -8.22 3.62
C PRO A 17 -2.36 -6.89 4.23
N ALA A 18 -3.29 -6.15 4.86
CA ALA A 18 -3.03 -4.87 5.48
C ALA A 18 -1.86 -4.86 6.48
N PHE A 19 -1.74 -5.91 7.31
CA PHE A 19 -0.61 -5.99 8.26
C PHE A 19 0.71 -6.29 7.58
N ALA A 20 0.71 -7.18 6.59
CA ALA A 20 1.91 -7.51 5.83
C ALA A 20 2.40 -6.29 5.04
N ASP A 21 1.49 -5.51 4.48
CA ASP A 21 1.82 -4.32 3.70
C ASP A 21 2.26 -3.15 4.58
N LEU A 22 1.70 -2.99 5.77
CA LEU A 22 2.18 -2.04 6.75
C LEU A 22 3.61 -2.40 7.21
N ALA A 23 3.88 -3.67 7.46
CA ALA A 23 5.22 -4.14 7.80
C ALA A 23 6.20 -3.88 6.65
N LEU A 24 5.81 -4.11 5.41
CA LEU A 24 6.61 -3.81 4.24
C LEU A 24 6.89 -2.30 4.14
N ALA A 25 5.87 -1.47 4.25
CA ALA A 25 6.02 -0.02 4.23
C ALA A 25 6.96 0.47 5.33
N THR A 26 6.84 -0.07 6.53
CA THR A 26 7.73 0.26 7.65
C THR A 26 9.17 -0.15 7.36
N SER A 27 9.38 -1.35 6.83
CA SER A 27 10.72 -1.84 6.50
C SER A 27 11.39 -1.03 5.39
N LYS A 28 10.62 -0.38 4.53
CA LYS A 28 11.12 0.48 3.43
C LYS A 28 11.14 1.96 3.79
N ASN A 29 10.95 2.29 5.07
CA ASN A 29 10.97 3.66 5.60
C ASN A 29 9.85 4.59 5.11
N CYS A 30 8.79 4.06 4.54
CA CYS A 30 7.66 4.87 4.09
C CYS A 30 7.02 5.64 5.25
N MET A 31 6.93 4.99 6.41
CA MET A 31 6.28 5.56 7.58
C MET A 31 7.09 6.64 8.30
N SER A 32 8.30 6.93 7.85
CA SER A 32 9.07 8.10 8.30
C SER A 32 8.46 9.42 7.80
N CYS A 33 7.80 9.38 6.64
CA CYS A 33 7.25 10.57 5.99
C CYS A 33 5.74 10.50 5.78
N HIS A 34 5.14 9.33 5.92
CA HIS A 34 3.70 9.12 5.70
C HIS A 34 3.04 8.51 6.93
N ALA A 35 1.74 8.77 7.04
CA ALA A 35 0.83 8.03 7.90
C ALA A 35 -0.40 7.64 7.09
N VAL A 36 -1.18 6.68 7.60
CA VAL A 36 -2.40 6.26 6.91
C VAL A 36 -3.46 7.35 6.94
N ASP A 37 -3.62 8.01 8.08
CA ASP A 37 -4.77 8.88 8.39
C ASP A 37 -4.43 10.35 8.58
N ARG A 38 -3.17 10.75 8.46
CA ARG A 38 -2.75 12.15 8.63
C ARG A 38 -1.55 12.50 7.76
N LYS A 39 -1.43 13.77 7.44
CA LYS A 39 -0.23 14.33 6.82
C LYS A 39 0.91 14.36 7.83
N VAL A 40 2.08 13.94 7.40
CA VAL A 40 3.36 14.10 8.11
C VAL A 40 4.23 15.00 7.25
N LEU A 41 5.28 14.48 6.62
CA LEU A 41 6.01 15.20 5.56
C LEU A 41 5.32 15.01 4.21
N GLY A 42 4.90 13.79 3.92
CA GLY A 42 4.11 13.46 2.76
C GLY A 42 2.60 13.39 3.08
N PRO A 43 1.76 13.24 2.06
CA PRO A 43 0.31 13.15 2.26
C PRO A 43 -0.07 11.89 3.03
N ALA A 44 -1.21 11.96 3.71
CA ALA A 44 -1.84 10.78 4.27
C ALA A 44 -2.19 9.78 3.17
N PHE A 45 -2.02 8.50 3.43
CA PHE A 45 -2.35 7.48 2.42
C PHE A 45 -3.84 7.49 2.07
N LYS A 46 -4.72 7.78 3.02
CA LYS A 46 -6.15 7.94 2.73
C LYS A 46 -6.44 9.06 1.72
N ASP A 47 -5.67 10.13 1.74
CA ASP A 47 -5.82 11.25 0.80
C ASP A 47 -5.29 10.87 -0.58
N VAL A 48 -4.22 10.10 -0.64
CA VAL A 48 -3.72 9.51 -1.89
C VAL A 48 -4.78 8.60 -2.51
N ALA A 49 -5.35 7.72 -1.71
CA ALA A 49 -6.42 6.82 -2.14
C ALA A 49 -7.63 7.60 -2.67
N ALA A 50 -8.04 8.65 -1.99
CA ALA A 50 -9.16 9.49 -2.39
C ALA A 50 -8.88 10.21 -3.72
N LYS A 51 -7.66 10.74 -3.89
CA LYS A 51 -7.26 11.46 -5.11
C LYS A 51 -7.31 10.57 -6.35
N TYR A 52 -6.91 9.33 -6.23
CA TYR A 52 -6.79 8.40 -7.37
C TYR A 52 -7.91 7.37 -7.45
N LYS A 53 -8.98 7.58 -6.68
CA LYS A 53 -10.14 6.68 -6.71
C LYS A 53 -10.69 6.56 -8.13
N GLY A 54 -10.88 5.32 -8.59
CA GLY A 54 -11.42 5.03 -9.91
C GLY A 54 -10.39 5.16 -11.06
N ASN A 55 -9.15 5.46 -10.76
CA ASN A 55 -8.09 5.52 -11.77
C ASN A 55 -7.45 4.16 -11.95
N ALA A 56 -7.72 3.50 -13.07
CA ALA A 56 -7.22 2.15 -13.36
C ALA A 56 -5.69 2.08 -13.47
N GLY A 57 -5.03 3.17 -13.83
CA GLY A 57 -3.57 3.25 -13.94
C GLY A 57 -2.85 3.65 -12.66
N ALA A 58 -3.58 3.85 -11.56
CA ALA A 58 -3.01 4.42 -10.34
C ALA A 58 -1.94 3.53 -9.69
N VAL A 59 -2.12 2.21 -9.68
CA VAL A 59 -1.13 1.30 -9.10
C VAL A 59 0.23 1.44 -9.78
N ASP A 60 0.27 1.37 -11.08
CA ASP A 60 1.53 1.47 -11.84
C ASP A 60 2.16 2.86 -11.72
N MET A 61 1.34 3.90 -11.77
CA MET A 61 1.80 5.28 -11.62
C MET A 61 2.40 5.51 -10.23
N LEU A 62 1.73 5.07 -9.17
CA LEU A 62 2.22 5.23 -7.80
C LEU A 62 3.44 4.33 -7.54
N ALA A 63 3.48 3.13 -8.10
CA ALA A 63 4.67 2.28 -8.01
C ALA A 63 5.90 2.97 -8.61
N ALA A 64 5.75 3.60 -9.76
CA ALA A 64 6.82 4.39 -10.37
C ALA A 64 7.23 5.58 -9.49
N LYS A 65 6.28 6.26 -8.84
CA LYS A 65 6.55 7.35 -7.89
C LYS A 65 7.33 6.87 -6.67
N ILE A 66 7.01 5.70 -6.15
CA ILE A 66 7.74 5.12 -5.02
C ILE A 66 9.21 4.91 -5.39
N ILE A 67 9.48 4.33 -6.55
CA ILE A 67 10.84 4.00 -6.98
C ILE A 67 11.63 5.25 -7.38
N LYS A 68 11.01 6.13 -8.16
CA LYS A 68 11.68 7.29 -8.77
C LYS A 68 11.58 8.57 -7.95
N GLY A 69 10.64 8.64 -7.01
CA GLY A 69 10.35 9.86 -6.29
C GLY A 69 9.65 10.90 -7.15
N GLY A 70 9.55 12.10 -6.65
CA GLY A 70 8.95 13.21 -7.37
C GLY A 70 8.44 14.30 -6.44
N SER A 71 7.93 15.38 -7.02
CA SER A 71 7.37 16.53 -6.30
C SER A 71 6.27 17.20 -7.13
N GLY A 72 5.58 18.14 -6.52
CA GLY A 72 4.63 19.03 -7.20
C GLY A 72 3.17 18.60 -7.08
N VAL A 73 2.86 17.32 -7.05
CA VAL A 73 1.46 16.86 -6.95
C VAL A 73 0.87 17.20 -5.58
N TRP A 74 1.66 17.06 -4.52
CA TRP A 74 1.26 17.30 -3.13
C TRP A 74 1.98 18.51 -2.51
N GLY A 75 2.53 19.38 -3.33
CA GLY A 75 3.29 20.54 -2.91
C GLY A 75 4.77 20.47 -3.29
N PRO A 76 5.57 21.43 -2.81
CA PRO A 76 6.96 21.57 -3.25
C PRO A 76 7.93 20.57 -2.62
N LEU A 77 7.55 19.93 -1.50
CA LEU A 77 8.42 18.99 -0.82
C LEU A 77 8.55 17.71 -1.65
N ALA A 78 9.78 17.38 -2.02
CA ALA A 78 10.05 16.20 -2.84
C ALA A 78 9.97 14.92 -2.03
N MET A 79 9.35 13.89 -2.59
CA MET A 79 9.50 12.52 -2.14
C MET A 79 10.80 11.96 -2.73
N PRO A 80 11.73 11.47 -1.91
CA PRO A 80 12.95 10.87 -2.42
C PRO A 80 12.68 9.59 -3.21
N ALA A 81 13.57 9.27 -4.13
CA ALA A 81 13.57 7.96 -4.79
C ALA A 81 13.86 6.86 -3.78
N ASN A 82 13.11 5.76 -3.87
CA ASN A 82 13.30 4.57 -3.03
C ASN A 82 13.92 3.45 -3.87
N THR A 83 15.21 3.57 -4.15
CA THR A 83 15.93 2.62 -5.02
C THR A 83 16.07 1.23 -4.40
N GLN A 84 15.85 1.11 -3.09
CA GLN A 84 15.86 -0.14 -2.35
C GLN A 84 14.55 -0.94 -2.49
N VAL A 85 13.53 -0.35 -3.11
CA VAL A 85 12.22 -1.00 -3.30
C VAL A 85 12.17 -1.64 -4.69
N SER A 86 11.90 -2.94 -4.74
CA SER A 86 11.69 -3.63 -6.01
C SER A 86 10.40 -3.19 -6.69
N GLU A 87 10.31 -3.40 -7.99
CA GLU A 87 9.08 -3.10 -8.73
C GLU A 87 7.88 -3.88 -8.20
N ALA A 88 8.06 -5.17 -7.86
CA ALA A 88 7.00 -5.98 -7.27
C ALA A 88 6.54 -5.43 -5.93
N ASP A 89 7.46 -5.04 -5.05
CA ASP A 89 7.12 -4.44 -3.77
C ASP A 89 6.49 -3.05 -3.93
N ALA A 90 6.95 -2.26 -4.87
CA ALA A 90 6.36 -0.96 -5.16
C ALA A 90 4.89 -1.08 -5.61
N LYS A 91 4.59 -2.04 -6.45
CA LYS A 91 3.21 -2.32 -6.88
C LYS A 91 2.34 -2.80 -5.71
N LYS A 92 2.88 -3.64 -4.86
CA LYS A 92 2.20 -4.11 -3.65
C LYS A 92 1.89 -2.96 -2.70
N LEU A 93 2.86 -2.09 -2.46
CA LEU A 93 2.70 -0.90 -1.62
C LEU A 93 1.69 0.08 -2.23
N ALA A 94 1.77 0.34 -3.53
CA ALA A 94 0.82 1.21 -4.22
C ALA A 94 -0.62 0.70 -4.11
N ALA A 95 -0.83 -0.59 -4.33
CA ALA A 95 -2.14 -1.20 -4.19
C ALA A 95 -2.69 -1.08 -2.75
N TRP A 96 -1.84 -1.28 -1.76
CA TRP A 96 -2.21 -1.12 -0.36
C TRP A 96 -2.56 0.33 0.00
N VAL A 97 -1.76 1.29 -0.44
CA VAL A 97 -2.04 2.72 -0.23
C VAL A 97 -3.41 3.10 -0.80
N LEU A 98 -3.74 2.60 -1.97
CA LEU A 98 -5.03 2.89 -2.63
C LEU A 98 -6.24 2.30 -1.91
N LEU A 99 -6.05 1.38 -0.99
CA LEU A 99 -7.11 0.82 -0.13
C LEU A 99 -7.31 1.62 1.16
N ALA A 100 -6.47 2.59 1.45
CA ALA A 100 -6.55 3.37 2.69
C ALA A 100 -7.83 4.21 2.77
N ARG A 101 -8.41 4.28 3.96
CA ARG A 101 -9.66 4.99 4.24
C ARG A 101 -9.56 5.85 5.49
#